data_a40a7d864ca04adcf6dbd90a7e13661c
#
_entry.id   a40a7d864ca04adcf6dbd90a7e13661c
#
_cell.length_a   1.000
_cell.length_b   1.000
_cell.length_c   1.000
_cell.angle_alpha   90.00
_cell.angle_beta   90.00
_cell.angle_gamma   90.00
#
_symmetry.space_group_name_H-M   'P 1'
#
loop_
_entity.id
_entity.type
_entity.pdbx_description
1 polymer ?
#
loop_
_entity_poly.entity_id
_entity_poly.type
_entity_poly.pdbx_seq_one_letter_code
_entity_poly.pdbx_strand_id
1 'polypeptide(L)'
;MLTATSETSPLAKSDDYLAAFFMDDFIGGRYSSVSSVGGVILSLAFGPDVFARILDGMAEEDKLATNKDIKANPDLLDALIGVYERNVQGYPSTAVLPYSQALSRQAIHLQQCDMESNGKTVNRFGEPVNYVTGPVIFGEPGTNGQHSFY
;
A
#
# COMPACT_ATOMS: atom_id res chain seq x y z
N MET A 1 17.89 -15.34 14.64
CA MET A 1 16.74 -14.48 14.24
C MET A 1 17.29 -13.15 13.75
N LEU A 2 16.60 -12.44 12.88
CA LEU A 2 16.94 -11.09 12.41
C LEU A 2 15.85 -10.14 12.86
N THR A 3 16.15 -8.87 13.06
CA THR A 3 15.14 -7.85 13.38
C THR A 3 15.28 -6.65 12.43
N ALA A 4 14.14 -6.05 12.07
CA ALA A 4 14.09 -4.74 11.41
C ALA A 4 13.34 -3.77 12.32
N THR A 5 14.00 -2.70 12.76
CA THR A 5 13.49 -1.81 13.82
C THR A 5 14.20 -0.46 13.77
N SER A 6 13.77 0.49 14.60
CA SER A 6 14.51 1.74 14.77
C SER A 6 15.80 1.54 15.60
N GLU A 7 16.77 2.41 15.41
CA GLU A 7 18.05 2.35 16.16
C GLU A 7 17.86 2.54 17.68
N THR A 8 16.79 3.20 18.08
CA THR A 8 16.46 3.47 19.49
C THR A 8 15.71 2.33 20.14
N SER A 9 15.26 1.33 19.37
CA SER A 9 14.51 0.18 19.89
C SER A 9 15.36 -0.68 20.82
N PRO A 10 14.83 -1.19 21.94
CA PRO A 10 15.50 -2.19 22.76
C PRO A 10 15.88 -3.45 21.97
N LEU A 11 15.14 -3.80 20.93
CA LEU A 11 15.41 -4.96 20.07
C LEU A 11 16.72 -4.81 19.28
N ALA A 12 17.12 -3.58 18.94
CA ALA A 12 18.38 -3.31 18.25
C ALA A 12 19.62 -3.66 19.06
N LYS A 13 19.47 -3.74 20.38
CA LYS A 13 20.55 -4.00 21.36
C LYS A 13 20.47 -5.41 21.97
N SER A 14 19.52 -6.23 21.55
CA SER A 14 19.35 -7.58 22.09
C SER A 14 20.32 -8.56 21.44
N ASP A 15 20.99 -9.35 22.25
CA ASP A 15 21.85 -10.45 21.80
C ASP A 15 21.06 -11.65 21.24
N ASP A 16 19.72 -11.61 21.30
CA ASP A 16 18.85 -12.66 20.74
C ASP A 16 18.81 -12.64 19.20
N TYR A 17 19.31 -11.57 18.58
CA TYR A 17 19.28 -11.38 17.13
C TYR A 17 20.68 -11.44 16.51
N LEU A 18 20.78 -12.15 15.39
CA LEU A 18 22.03 -12.25 14.62
C LEU A 18 22.42 -10.91 13.97
N ALA A 19 21.44 -10.12 13.60
CA ALA A 19 21.62 -8.79 13.06
C ALA A 19 20.37 -7.94 13.22
N ALA A 20 20.56 -6.63 13.32
CA ALA A 20 19.52 -5.62 13.30
C ALA A 20 19.63 -4.79 12.00
N PHE A 21 18.50 -4.58 11.33
CA PHE A 21 18.36 -3.73 10.16
C PHE A 21 17.49 -2.55 10.52
N PHE A 22 17.96 -1.35 10.25
CA PHE A 22 17.28 -0.14 10.68
C PHE A 22 16.29 0.35 9.64
N MET A 23 15.21 0.92 10.13
CA MET A 23 14.16 1.55 9.36
C MET A 23 13.92 2.95 9.92
N ASP A 24 13.80 3.93 9.03
CA ASP A 24 13.51 5.31 9.43
C ASP A 24 12.11 5.43 10.05
N ASP A 25 11.98 6.29 11.06
CA ASP A 25 10.74 6.48 11.83
C ASP A 25 9.57 7.04 11.00
N PHE A 26 9.85 7.67 9.86
CA PHE A 26 8.82 8.19 8.95
C PHE A 26 8.25 7.14 7.99
N ILE A 27 8.78 5.91 7.95
CA ILE A 27 8.25 4.85 7.11
C ILE A 27 7.04 4.20 7.77
N GLY A 28 5.85 4.43 7.22
CA GLY A 28 4.61 3.80 7.67
C GLY A 28 4.49 2.33 7.27
N GLY A 29 3.69 1.57 8.02
CA GLY A 29 3.53 0.13 7.85
C GLY A 29 3.15 -0.31 6.43
N ARG A 30 2.23 0.42 5.78
CA ARG A 30 1.76 0.10 4.42
C ARG A 30 2.82 0.27 3.33
N TYR A 31 3.86 1.04 3.60
CA TYR A 31 5.02 1.27 2.72
C TYR A 31 6.27 0.50 3.16
N SER A 32 6.22 -0.25 4.25
CA SER A 32 7.39 -0.90 4.84
C SER A 32 7.90 -2.13 4.06
N SER A 33 7.12 -2.67 3.14
CA SER A 33 7.54 -3.83 2.33
C SER A 33 8.75 -3.55 1.42
N VAL A 34 9.01 -2.30 1.12
CA VAL A 34 10.19 -1.87 0.34
C VAL A 34 11.28 -1.21 1.19
N SER A 35 11.09 -1.19 2.50
CA SER A 35 12.11 -0.83 3.48
C SER A 35 12.93 -2.06 3.91
N SER A 36 13.79 -1.89 4.91
CA SER A 36 14.53 -3.01 5.53
C SER A 36 13.61 -4.12 6.05
N VAL A 37 12.36 -3.82 6.42
CA VAL A 37 11.37 -4.80 6.91
C VAL A 37 11.08 -5.86 5.85
N GLY A 38 10.68 -5.44 4.67
CA GLY A 38 10.44 -6.37 3.55
C GLY A 38 11.73 -6.78 2.85
N GLY A 39 12.69 -5.85 2.72
CA GLY A 39 13.95 -6.09 2.02
C GLY A 39 14.74 -7.27 2.57
N VAL A 40 14.83 -7.40 3.89
CA VAL A 40 15.50 -8.54 4.53
C VAL A 40 14.80 -9.86 4.19
N ILE A 41 13.47 -9.91 4.36
CA ILE A 41 12.69 -11.14 4.16
C ILE A 41 12.66 -11.51 2.67
N LEU A 42 12.38 -10.54 1.80
CA LEU A 42 12.28 -10.77 0.35
C LEU A 42 13.64 -11.17 -0.25
N SER A 43 14.73 -10.53 0.21
CA SER A 43 16.07 -10.89 -0.26
C SER A 43 16.50 -12.27 0.22
N LEU A 44 16.12 -12.69 1.41
CA LEU A 44 16.40 -14.04 1.91
C LEU A 44 15.56 -15.10 1.19
N ALA A 45 14.31 -14.78 0.85
CA ALA A 45 13.40 -15.73 0.21
C ALA A 45 13.65 -15.88 -1.30
N PHE A 46 13.95 -14.79 -2.00
CA PHE A 46 13.99 -14.74 -3.47
C PHE A 46 15.32 -14.25 -4.05
N GLY A 47 16.25 -13.84 -3.20
CA GLY A 47 17.52 -13.25 -3.60
C GLY A 47 17.46 -11.70 -3.68
N PRO A 48 18.60 -11.03 -3.44
CA PRO A 48 18.67 -9.58 -3.42
C PRO A 48 18.38 -8.94 -4.78
N ASP A 49 18.69 -9.63 -5.89
CA ASP A 49 18.42 -9.13 -7.24
C ASP A 49 16.92 -9.03 -7.54
N VAL A 50 16.10 -9.91 -6.95
CA VAL A 50 14.62 -9.82 -7.07
C VAL A 50 14.11 -8.61 -6.31
N PHE A 51 14.61 -8.37 -5.11
CA PHE A 51 14.24 -7.20 -4.34
C PHE A 51 14.68 -5.89 -5.03
N ALA A 52 15.90 -5.85 -5.58
CA ALA A 52 16.35 -4.69 -6.35
C ALA A 52 15.43 -4.36 -7.52
N ARG A 53 14.98 -5.36 -8.28
CA ARG A 53 14.02 -5.14 -9.38
C ARG A 53 12.64 -4.63 -8.91
N ILE A 54 12.22 -4.97 -7.69
CA ILE A 54 11.01 -4.37 -7.09
C ILE A 54 11.23 -2.87 -6.87
N LEU A 55 12.39 -2.51 -6.31
CA LEU A 55 12.74 -1.09 -6.10
C LEU A 55 12.87 -0.32 -7.42
N ASP A 56 13.44 -0.94 -8.45
CA ASP A 56 13.53 -0.34 -9.79
C ASP A 56 12.14 -0.05 -10.36
N GLY A 57 11.20 -1.00 -10.23
CA GLY A 57 9.80 -0.78 -10.66
C GLY A 57 9.14 0.38 -9.93
N MET A 58 9.34 0.48 -8.63
CA MET A 58 8.81 1.60 -7.85
C MET A 58 9.45 2.95 -8.26
N ALA A 59 10.75 2.97 -8.54
CA ALA A 59 11.43 4.17 -9.00
C ALA A 59 10.94 4.64 -10.39
N GLU A 60 10.49 3.71 -11.25
CA GLU A 60 9.83 4.08 -12.50
C GLU A 60 8.45 4.72 -12.25
N GLU A 61 7.66 4.17 -11.32
CA GLU A 61 6.36 4.74 -10.95
C GLU A 61 6.50 6.12 -10.31
N ASP A 62 7.50 6.35 -9.45
CA ASP A 62 7.80 7.66 -8.87
C ASP A 62 8.02 8.74 -9.95
N LYS A 63 8.63 8.37 -11.09
CA LYS A 63 8.81 9.30 -12.22
C LYS A 63 7.48 9.64 -12.88
N LEU A 64 6.58 8.66 -13.03
CA LEU A 64 5.24 8.87 -13.59
C LEU A 64 4.38 9.71 -12.64
N ALA A 65 4.38 9.40 -11.35
CA ALA A 65 3.63 10.12 -10.32
C ALA A 65 4.00 11.61 -10.22
N THR A 66 5.23 11.98 -10.57
CA THR A 66 5.69 13.39 -10.59
C THR A 66 5.37 14.13 -11.89
N ASN A 67 4.81 13.46 -12.89
CA ASN A 67 4.45 14.09 -14.17
C ASN A 67 3.23 15.01 -13.98
N LYS A 68 3.33 16.25 -14.49
CA LYS A 68 2.26 17.25 -14.41
C LYS A 68 1.17 17.08 -15.48
N ASP A 69 1.46 16.33 -16.54
CA ASP A 69 0.46 15.98 -17.56
C ASP A 69 -0.39 14.81 -17.02
N ILE A 70 -1.63 15.07 -16.68
CA ILE A 70 -2.57 14.09 -16.17
C ILE A 70 -2.74 12.86 -17.10
N LYS A 71 -2.62 13.02 -18.40
CA LYS A 71 -2.72 11.93 -19.37
C LYS A 71 -1.51 11.00 -19.36
N ALA A 72 -0.40 11.48 -18.83
CA ALA A 72 0.85 10.76 -18.69
C ALA A 72 1.17 10.43 -17.22
N ASN A 73 0.22 10.64 -16.31
CA ASN A 73 0.34 10.36 -14.89
C ASN A 73 -0.81 9.42 -14.46
N PRO A 74 -0.61 8.11 -14.49
CA PRO A 74 -1.62 7.13 -14.14
C PRO A 74 -2.10 7.28 -12.69
N ASP A 75 -1.22 7.61 -11.75
CA ASP A 75 -1.56 7.75 -10.33
C ASP A 75 -2.52 8.92 -10.10
N LEU A 76 -2.23 10.07 -10.70
CA LEU A 76 -3.10 11.24 -10.61
C LEU A 76 -4.45 10.98 -11.31
N LEU A 77 -4.43 10.30 -12.45
CA LEU A 77 -5.65 9.96 -13.19
C LEU A 77 -6.53 9.01 -12.38
N ASP A 78 -5.95 7.95 -11.80
CA ASP A 78 -6.67 6.99 -10.96
C ASP A 78 -7.25 7.65 -9.72
N ALA A 79 -6.49 8.50 -9.04
CA ALA A 79 -6.97 9.27 -7.90
C ALA A 79 -8.17 10.17 -8.25
N LEU A 80 -8.13 10.83 -9.41
CA LEU A 80 -9.23 11.68 -9.88
C LEU A 80 -10.47 10.87 -10.29
N ILE A 81 -10.28 9.69 -10.89
CA ILE A 81 -11.37 8.75 -11.18
C ILE A 81 -12.01 8.31 -9.87
N GLY A 82 -11.24 7.91 -8.87
CA GLY A 82 -11.74 7.50 -7.56
C GLY A 82 -12.56 8.59 -6.88
N VAL A 83 -12.10 9.85 -6.90
CA VAL A 83 -12.86 11.00 -6.39
C VAL A 83 -14.16 11.21 -7.19
N TYR A 84 -14.10 11.13 -8.51
CA TYR A 84 -15.27 11.26 -9.35
C TYR A 84 -16.31 10.18 -9.07
N GLU A 85 -15.90 8.93 -9.02
CA GLU A 85 -16.77 7.79 -8.73
C GLU A 85 -17.40 7.91 -7.34
N ARG A 86 -16.60 8.22 -6.33
CA ARG A 86 -17.04 8.28 -4.95
C ARG A 86 -17.88 9.51 -4.64
N ASN A 87 -17.45 10.70 -5.07
CA ASN A 87 -18.06 11.98 -4.65
C ASN A 87 -19.04 12.54 -5.66
N VAL A 88 -18.91 12.23 -6.96
CA VAL A 88 -19.82 12.72 -8.00
C VAL A 88 -20.85 11.67 -8.38
N GLN A 89 -20.41 10.43 -8.66
CA GLN A 89 -21.33 9.34 -9.01
C GLN A 89 -21.98 8.70 -7.78
N GLY A 90 -21.38 8.84 -6.59
CA GLY A 90 -21.92 8.33 -5.35
C GLY A 90 -21.72 6.82 -5.14
N TYR A 91 -20.80 6.18 -5.86
CA TYR A 91 -20.54 4.76 -5.69
C TYR A 91 -19.94 4.49 -4.31
N PRO A 92 -20.56 3.62 -3.50
CA PRO A 92 -20.14 3.43 -2.12
C PRO A 92 -18.95 2.50 -1.95
N SER A 93 -18.68 1.67 -2.95
CA SER A 93 -17.69 0.58 -2.82
C SER A 93 -16.94 0.32 -4.12
N THR A 94 -15.75 -0.25 -3.97
CA THR A 94 -14.88 -0.71 -5.05
C THR A 94 -14.55 -2.17 -4.85
N ALA A 95 -14.85 -3.00 -5.84
CA ALA A 95 -14.48 -4.42 -5.85
C ALA A 95 -13.13 -4.61 -6.55
N VAL A 96 -12.20 -5.29 -5.88
CA VAL A 96 -10.87 -5.63 -6.41
C VAL A 96 -10.83 -7.12 -6.70
N LEU A 97 -10.80 -7.49 -7.97
CA LEU A 97 -11.03 -8.85 -8.46
C LEU A 97 -9.81 -9.36 -9.24
N PRO A 98 -8.68 -9.66 -8.59
CA PRO A 98 -7.49 -10.15 -9.28
C PRO A 98 -7.70 -11.59 -9.77
N TYR A 99 -7.40 -11.84 -11.05
CA TYR A 99 -7.44 -13.19 -11.62
C TYR A 99 -6.07 -13.90 -11.49
N SER A 100 -5.45 -13.75 -10.33
CA SER A 100 -4.22 -14.42 -9.96
C SER A 100 -4.22 -14.74 -8.47
N GLN A 101 -3.95 -15.98 -8.12
CA GLN A 101 -3.84 -16.40 -6.72
C GLN A 101 -2.69 -15.69 -5.97
N ALA A 102 -1.63 -15.31 -6.70
CA ALA A 102 -0.52 -14.54 -6.12
C ALA A 102 -0.97 -13.17 -5.58
N LEU A 103 -2.08 -12.62 -6.11
CA LEU A 103 -2.66 -11.34 -5.71
C LEU A 103 -3.84 -11.49 -4.73
N SER A 104 -4.00 -12.65 -4.08
CA SER A 104 -5.11 -12.91 -3.15
C SER A 104 -5.21 -11.91 -1.99
N ARG A 105 -4.12 -11.25 -1.65
CA ARG A 105 -4.07 -10.23 -0.59
C ARG A 105 -4.19 -8.79 -1.09
N GLN A 106 -4.39 -8.57 -2.39
CA GLN A 106 -4.42 -7.22 -2.97
C GLN A 106 -5.58 -6.38 -2.41
N ALA A 107 -6.79 -6.92 -2.33
CA ALA A 107 -7.93 -6.21 -1.76
C ALA A 107 -7.65 -5.78 -0.30
N ILE A 108 -7.09 -6.69 0.51
CA ILE A 108 -6.73 -6.42 1.92
C ILE A 108 -5.65 -5.33 2.02
N HIS A 109 -4.67 -5.35 1.13
CA HIS A 109 -3.64 -4.31 1.08
C HIS A 109 -4.24 -2.94 0.76
N LEU A 110 -5.12 -2.87 -0.24
CA LEU A 110 -5.80 -1.64 -0.62
C LEU A 110 -6.79 -1.14 0.46
N GLN A 111 -7.35 -2.01 1.29
CA GLN A 111 -8.12 -1.59 2.46
C GLN A 111 -7.28 -0.71 3.38
N GLN A 112 -6.04 -1.06 3.63
CA GLN A 112 -5.15 -0.22 4.44
C GLN A 112 -4.68 1.02 3.66
N CYS A 113 -4.31 0.87 2.39
CA CYS A 113 -3.79 1.97 1.58
C CYS A 113 -4.82 3.06 1.31
N ASP A 114 -6.09 2.70 1.12
CA ASP A 114 -7.15 3.62 0.75
C ASP A 114 -8.21 3.78 1.87
N MET A 115 -8.94 2.72 2.26
CA MET A 115 -10.01 2.84 3.26
C MET A 115 -9.52 3.45 4.58
N GLU A 116 -8.45 2.92 5.14
CA GLU A 116 -7.91 3.41 6.41
C GLU A 116 -7.23 4.77 6.23
N SER A 117 -6.50 4.96 5.14
CA SER A 117 -5.75 6.19 4.91
C SER A 117 -6.64 7.37 4.56
N ASN A 118 -7.63 7.18 3.69
CA ASN A 118 -8.53 8.23 3.21
C ASN A 118 -9.84 8.32 4.00
N GLY A 119 -10.23 7.23 4.69
CA GLY A 119 -11.46 7.20 5.51
C GLY A 119 -11.32 8.06 6.77
N LYS A 120 -11.48 9.38 6.64
CA LYS A 120 -11.31 10.37 7.70
C LYS A 120 -12.62 11.12 7.95
N THR A 121 -12.88 11.42 9.21
CA THR A 121 -14.03 12.24 9.66
C THR A 121 -13.65 13.68 9.94
N VAL A 122 -12.35 13.97 9.99
CA VAL A 122 -11.80 15.31 10.21
C VAL A 122 -10.70 15.62 9.19
N ASN A 123 -10.55 16.91 8.88
CA ASN A 123 -9.43 17.40 8.06
C ASN A 123 -8.13 17.53 8.90
N ARG A 124 -7.06 18.01 8.27
CA ARG A 124 -5.75 18.22 8.92
C ARG A 124 -5.75 19.22 10.08
N PHE A 125 -6.81 20.02 10.21
CA PHE A 125 -6.96 21.01 11.29
C PHE A 125 -7.87 20.50 12.42
N GLY A 126 -8.36 19.26 12.34
CA GLY A 126 -9.28 18.68 13.32
C GLY A 126 -10.73 19.08 13.13
N GLU A 127 -11.09 19.74 12.03
CA GLU A 127 -12.45 20.15 11.73
C GLU A 127 -13.22 19.01 11.06
N PRO A 128 -14.49 18.77 11.41
CA PRO A 128 -15.30 17.76 10.76
C PRO A 128 -15.44 17.99 9.26
N VAL A 129 -15.30 16.93 8.47
CA VAL A 129 -15.60 16.96 7.02
C VAL A 129 -17.06 16.59 6.80
N ASN A 130 -17.70 17.22 5.82
CA ASN A 130 -19.11 17.02 5.48
C ASN A 130 -19.30 16.26 4.15
N TYR A 131 -18.26 15.57 3.69
CA TYR A 131 -18.26 14.73 2.49
C TYR A 131 -17.65 13.37 2.80
N VAL A 132 -17.92 12.40 1.95
CA VAL A 132 -17.30 11.07 2.07
C VAL A 132 -15.87 11.09 1.52
N THR A 133 -14.95 10.43 2.22
CA THR A 133 -13.51 10.53 1.97
C THR A 133 -12.87 9.26 1.41
N GLY A 134 -13.62 8.17 1.29
CA GLY A 134 -13.12 6.94 0.72
C GLY A 134 -14.22 5.93 0.44
N PRO A 135 -14.00 4.99 -0.50
CA PRO A 135 -14.92 3.89 -0.77
C PRO A 135 -14.78 2.79 0.28
N VAL A 136 -15.72 1.85 0.29
CA VAL A 136 -15.52 0.54 0.92
C VAL A 136 -14.81 -0.35 -0.11
N ILE A 137 -13.65 -0.91 0.24
CA ILE A 137 -12.90 -1.81 -0.62
C ILE A 137 -13.08 -3.25 -0.15
N PHE A 138 -13.44 -4.13 -1.10
CA PHE A 138 -13.54 -5.57 -0.87
C PHE A 138 -13.10 -6.32 -2.12
N GLY A 139 -12.95 -7.63 -2.02
CA GLY A 139 -12.68 -8.45 -3.19
C GLY A 139 -11.99 -9.75 -2.85
N GLU A 140 -12.02 -10.64 -3.84
CA GLU A 140 -11.36 -11.94 -3.83
C GLU A 140 -10.83 -12.28 -5.22
N PRO A 141 -9.86 -13.20 -5.32
CA PRO A 141 -9.43 -13.69 -6.63
C PRO A 141 -10.57 -14.31 -7.44
N GLY A 142 -10.68 -13.93 -8.71
CA GLY A 142 -11.44 -14.72 -9.68
C GLY A 142 -10.74 -16.07 -9.92
N THR A 143 -11.45 -17.12 -10.27
CA THR A 143 -12.89 -17.24 -10.54
C THR A 143 -13.75 -17.48 -9.29
N ASN A 144 -13.15 -17.79 -8.15
CA ASN A 144 -13.87 -18.13 -6.90
C ASN A 144 -14.80 -17.00 -6.43
N GLY A 145 -14.34 -15.74 -6.51
CA GLY A 145 -15.14 -14.58 -6.16
C GLY A 145 -16.46 -14.48 -6.93
N GLN A 146 -16.52 -15.01 -8.16
CA GLN A 146 -17.75 -15.05 -8.96
C GLN A 146 -18.87 -15.85 -8.31
N HIS A 147 -18.54 -16.82 -7.47
CA HIS A 147 -19.51 -17.64 -6.74
C HIS A 147 -19.90 -17.02 -5.38
N SER A 148 -19.26 -15.94 -4.96
CA SER A 148 -19.46 -15.33 -3.67
C SER A 148 -20.28 -14.03 -3.73
N PHE A 149 -20.04 -13.17 -4.75
CA PHE A 149 -20.62 -11.82 -4.77
C PHE A 149 -20.80 -11.19 -6.17
N TYR A 150 -20.80 -11.98 -7.25
CA TYR A 150 -21.20 -11.52 -8.58
C TYR A 150 -22.71 -11.64 -8.78
#